data_c6a8d01749e1c4fd534b374aa85f52c1
#
_entry.id   c6a8d01749e1c4fd534b374aa85f52c1
#
_cell.length_a   1.000
_cell.length_b   1.000
_cell.length_c   1.000
_cell.angle_alpha   90.00
_cell.angle_beta   90.00
_cell.angle_gamma   90.00
#
_symmetry.space_group_name_H-M   'P 1'
#
loop_
_entity.id
_entity.type
_entity.pdbx_description
1 polymer ?
#
loop_
_entity_poly.entity_id
_entity_poly.type
_entity_poly.pdbx_seq_one_letter_code
_entity_poly.pdbx_strand_id
1 'polypeptide(L)'
;DIVPALDMVMAGGHPRYFDDINAPVDEFGRVLTTPGHYAYLRIAEGCDNWCAFCIIPKLRGKYRSRPMDRVLEEARELAGRGVRELIVVAQDITRYGTDWDGRRHLADLLEELCRLDFHWIRLHYLYPDQMDDHLIEVIAREEKILKYLDIPLQHCNDNILRRMNRRGDRAAIEALLD
;
A
#
# COMPACT_ATOMS: atom_id res chain seq x y z
N ASP A 1 22.26 1.59 -9.34
CA ASP A 1 23.36 1.65 -8.35
C ASP A 1 23.86 0.28 -7.90
N ILE A 2 23.10 -0.82 -8.12
CA ILE A 2 23.55 -2.15 -7.70
C ILE A 2 24.75 -2.65 -8.52
N VAL A 3 24.80 -2.39 -9.83
CA VAL A 3 25.90 -2.85 -10.69
C VAL A 3 27.21 -2.19 -10.29
N PRO A 4 27.32 -0.84 -10.17
CA PRO A 4 28.52 -0.21 -9.64
C PRO A 4 28.93 -0.68 -8.24
N ALA A 5 27.92 -0.98 -7.37
CA ALA A 5 28.20 -1.54 -6.04
C ALA A 5 28.86 -2.93 -6.12
N LEU A 6 28.36 -3.80 -6.99
CA LEU A 6 28.93 -5.12 -7.22
C LEU A 6 30.34 -5.02 -7.79
N ASP A 7 30.58 -4.16 -8.77
CA ASP A 7 31.93 -3.95 -9.34
C ASP A 7 32.91 -3.50 -8.27
N MET A 8 32.51 -2.59 -7.39
CA MET A 8 33.34 -2.15 -6.26
C MET A 8 33.62 -3.28 -5.27
N VAL A 9 32.61 -4.10 -4.93
CA VAL A 9 32.81 -5.26 -4.04
C VAL A 9 33.77 -6.28 -4.68
N MET A 10 33.62 -6.56 -5.97
CA MET A 10 34.52 -7.46 -6.72
C MET A 10 35.95 -6.92 -6.76
N ALA A 11 36.15 -5.62 -6.69
CA ALA A 11 37.45 -4.97 -6.56
C ALA A 11 37.99 -4.90 -5.11
N GLY A 12 37.29 -5.50 -4.13
CA GLY A 12 37.66 -5.50 -2.71
C GLY A 12 37.25 -4.24 -1.93
N GLY A 13 36.39 -3.39 -2.50
CA GLY A 13 35.85 -2.22 -1.85
C GLY A 13 34.60 -2.53 -1.00
N HIS A 14 34.19 -1.53 -0.20
CA HIS A 14 32.99 -1.61 0.65
C HIS A 14 32.05 -0.43 0.34
N PRO A 15 31.29 -0.48 -0.77
CA PRO A 15 30.41 0.60 -1.16
C PRO A 15 29.27 0.81 -0.15
N ARG A 16 28.92 2.06 0.09
CA ARG A 16 27.80 2.46 0.93
C ARG A 16 27.02 3.55 0.19
N TYR A 17 25.76 3.27 -0.13
CA TYR A 17 24.86 4.22 -0.77
C TYR A 17 23.68 4.47 0.18
N PHE A 18 23.59 5.68 0.70
CA PHE A 18 22.52 6.12 1.58
C PHE A 18 21.98 7.44 1.01
N ASP A 19 20.84 7.34 0.35
CA ASP A 19 20.15 8.50 -0.20
C ASP A 19 19.05 8.99 0.74
N ASP A 20 18.38 10.09 0.37
CA ASP A 20 17.23 10.60 1.11
C ASP A 20 16.08 9.58 1.05
N ILE A 21 15.69 9.05 2.22
CA ILE A 21 14.58 8.10 2.35
C ILE A 21 13.22 8.68 1.94
N ASN A 22 13.12 10.00 1.81
CA ASN A 22 11.92 10.71 1.36
C ASN A 22 12.00 11.13 -0.12
N ALA A 23 13.08 10.79 -0.82
CA ALA A 23 13.19 11.07 -2.25
C ALA A 23 12.01 10.41 -3.02
N PRO A 24 11.56 11.01 -4.12
CA PRO A 24 10.60 10.36 -5.00
C PRO A 24 11.12 8.99 -5.44
N VAL A 25 10.25 8.01 -5.45
CA VAL A 25 10.59 6.67 -5.94
C VAL A 25 10.56 6.72 -7.47
N ASP A 26 11.71 6.48 -8.10
CA ASP A 26 11.78 6.35 -9.55
C ASP A 26 10.90 5.18 -10.00
N GLU A 27 10.01 5.45 -10.95
CA GLU A 27 9.14 4.45 -11.55
C GLU A 27 9.79 3.90 -12.80
N PHE A 28 10.57 2.85 -12.65
CA PHE A 28 11.12 2.10 -13.79
C PHE A 28 10.12 1.06 -14.28
N GLY A 29 10.22 0.73 -15.57
CA GLY A 29 9.49 -0.42 -16.15
C GLY A 29 9.75 -1.69 -15.31
N ARG A 30 8.68 -2.43 -15.00
CA ARG A 30 8.80 -3.60 -14.14
C ARG A 30 8.95 -4.90 -14.93
N VAL A 31 9.78 -5.77 -14.42
CA VAL A 31 9.84 -7.17 -14.83
C VAL A 31 8.94 -7.98 -13.88
N LEU A 32 7.93 -8.65 -14.43
CA LEU A 32 7.09 -9.54 -13.64
C LEU A 32 7.87 -10.84 -13.37
N THR A 33 8.07 -11.13 -12.09
CA THR A 33 8.66 -12.38 -11.61
C THR A 33 7.64 -13.29 -10.92
N THR A 34 6.39 -12.78 -10.74
CA THR A 34 5.27 -13.57 -10.26
C THR A 34 4.72 -14.47 -11.36
N PRO A 35 4.02 -15.57 -11.04
CA PRO A 35 3.20 -16.29 -12.03
C PRO A 35 2.27 -15.31 -12.76
N GLY A 36 2.09 -15.52 -14.08
CA GLY A 36 1.44 -14.54 -14.96
C GLY A 36 -0.02 -14.19 -14.61
N HIS A 37 -0.67 -14.96 -13.71
CA HIS A 37 -2.06 -14.76 -13.34
C HIS A 37 -2.29 -13.71 -12.23
N TYR A 38 -1.27 -13.30 -11.48
CA TYR A 38 -1.39 -12.24 -10.48
C TYR A 38 -0.19 -11.29 -10.46
N ALA A 39 -0.42 -10.07 -9.99
CA ALA A 39 0.63 -9.08 -9.79
C ALA A 39 0.33 -8.18 -8.59
N TYR A 40 1.38 -7.70 -7.94
CA TYR A 40 1.28 -6.66 -6.92
C TYR A 40 1.30 -5.29 -7.57
N LEU A 41 0.40 -4.40 -7.15
CA LEU A 41 0.38 -2.99 -7.52
C LEU A 41 0.65 -2.15 -6.28
N ARG A 42 1.86 -1.61 -6.19
CA ARG A 42 2.22 -0.70 -5.11
C ARG A 42 1.64 0.68 -5.40
N ILE A 43 0.82 1.21 -4.49
CA ILE A 43 0.15 2.51 -4.64
C ILE A 43 0.77 3.63 -3.80
N ALA A 44 1.55 3.30 -2.78
CA ALA A 44 2.24 4.26 -1.92
C ALA A 44 3.52 3.66 -1.32
N GLU A 45 4.34 4.50 -0.73
CA GLU A 45 5.58 4.15 -0.02
C GLU A 45 5.67 4.92 1.31
N GLY A 46 6.35 4.33 2.30
CA GLY A 46 6.53 4.94 3.62
C GLY A 46 5.30 4.81 4.52
N CYS A 47 5.41 5.29 5.76
CA CYS A 47 4.33 5.20 6.74
C CYS A 47 4.50 6.23 7.87
N ASP A 48 3.42 6.96 8.20
CA ASP A 48 3.40 7.97 9.27
C ASP A 48 2.63 7.51 10.51
N ASN A 49 2.35 6.21 10.65
CA ASN A 49 1.58 5.71 11.81
C ASN A 49 2.41 5.61 13.09
N TRP A 50 3.74 5.51 13.00
CA TRP A 50 4.66 5.50 14.14
C TRP A 50 4.27 4.51 15.23
N CYS A 51 3.76 3.32 14.87
CA CYS A 51 3.49 2.27 15.84
C CYS A 51 4.75 1.97 16.67
N ALA A 52 4.62 1.85 17.99
CA ALA A 52 5.76 1.78 18.93
C ALA A 52 6.72 0.60 18.68
N PHE A 53 6.24 -0.45 17.99
CA PHE A 53 7.00 -1.65 17.65
C PHE A 53 7.53 -1.68 16.22
N CYS A 54 7.29 -0.60 15.42
CA CYS A 54 7.54 -0.61 13.97
C CYS A 54 8.69 0.31 13.59
N ILE A 55 9.62 -0.21 12.79
CA ILE A 55 10.79 0.54 12.29
C ILE A 55 10.52 1.20 10.91
N ILE A 56 9.42 0.88 10.25
CA ILE A 56 9.12 1.32 8.88
C ILE A 56 9.26 2.83 8.67
N PRO A 57 8.72 3.72 9.55
CA PRO A 57 8.88 5.16 9.36
C PRO A 57 10.34 5.63 9.25
N LYS A 58 11.25 4.93 9.94
CA LYS A 58 12.70 5.23 9.90
C LYS A 58 13.41 4.64 8.69
N LEU A 59 12.88 3.56 8.10
CA LEU A 59 13.51 2.88 6.97
C LEU A 59 12.93 3.31 5.61
N ARG A 60 11.63 3.62 5.58
CA ARG A 60 10.90 3.95 4.35
C ARG A 60 10.48 5.42 4.26
N GLY A 61 10.72 6.20 5.31
CA GLY A 61 10.39 7.61 5.37
C GLY A 61 8.89 7.90 5.51
N LYS A 62 8.52 9.14 5.19
CA LYS A 62 7.15 9.64 5.25
C LYS A 62 6.26 8.91 4.25
N TYR A 63 4.96 8.89 4.54
CA TYR A 63 3.97 8.35 3.61
C TYR A 63 3.93 9.20 2.32
N ARG A 64 4.02 8.54 1.19
CA ARG A 64 4.01 9.14 -0.16
C ARG A 64 3.16 8.30 -1.09
N SER A 65 2.05 8.87 -1.53
CA SER A 65 1.18 8.25 -2.53
C SER A 65 1.77 8.40 -3.93
N ARG A 66 1.70 7.35 -4.72
CA ARG A 66 2.01 7.45 -6.16
C ARG A 66 0.87 8.19 -6.87
N PRO A 67 1.17 9.07 -7.84
CA PRO A 67 0.14 9.74 -8.64
C PRO A 67 -0.85 8.73 -9.23
N MET A 68 -2.14 9.04 -9.16
CA MET A 68 -3.21 8.12 -9.59
C MET A 68 -3.09 7.74 -11.07
N ASP A 69 -2.74 8.68 -11.94
CA ASP A 69 -2.53 8.44 -13.36
C ASP A 69 -1.44 7.39 -13.61
N ARG A 70 -0.33 7.44 -12.85
CA ARG A 70 0.77 6.49 -12.95
C ARG A 70 0.40 5.11 -12.43
N VAL A 71 -0.35 5.05 -11.33
CA VAL A 71 -0.87 3.78 -10.79
C VAL A 71 -1.80 3.12 -11.81
N LEU A 72 -2.70 3.89 -12.43
CA LEU A 72 -3.63 3.40 -13.44
C LEU A 72 -2.93 3.01 -14.76
N GLU A 73 -1.86 3.72 -15.15
CA GLU A 73 -1.04 3.37 -16.31
C GLU A 73 -0.42 1.98 -16.12
N GLU A 74 0.25 1.74 -14.98
CA GLU A 74 0.81 0.44 -14.63
C GLU A 74 -0.28 -0.66 -14.55
N ALA A 75 -1.44 -0.35 -13.97
CA ALA A 75 -2.54 -1.30 -13.89
C ALA A 75 -3.06 -1.71 -15.29
N ARG A 76 -3.17 -0.76 -16.24
CA ARG A 76 -3.54 -1.06 -17.63
C ARG A 76 -2.51 -1.96 -18.32
N GLU A 77 -1.23 -1.72 -18.10
CA GLU A 77 -0.17 -2.59 -18.63
C GLU A 77 -0.27 -4.01 -18.08
N LEU A 78 -0.52 -4.16 -16.77
CA LEU A 78 -0.70 -5.46 -16.12
C LEU A 78 -1.91 -6.20 -16.68
N ALA A 79 -3.05 -5.53 -16.82
CA ALA A 79 -4.25 -6.10 -17.43
C ALA A 79 -3.97 -6.53 -18.89
N GLY A 80 -3.29 -5.68 -19.68
CA GLY A 80 -2.88 -5.99 -21.06
C GLY A 80 -1.92 -7.18 -21.20
N ARG A 81 -1.17 -7.51 -20.15
CA ARG A 81 -0.32 -8.70 -20.05
C ARG A 81 -1.08 -9.97 -19.61
N GLY A 82 -2.38 -9.87 -19.37
CA GLY A 82 -3.23 -10.99 -18.97
C GLY A 82 -3.23 -11.30 -17.48
N VAL A 83 -2.76 -10.39 -16.62
CA VAL A 83 -2.87 -10.52 -15.16
C VAL A 83 -4.35 -10.56 -14.78
N ARG A 84 -4.76 -11.59 -14.03
CA ARG A 84 -6.16 -11.80 -13.63
C ARG A 84 -6.46 -11.31 -12.23
N GLU A 85 -5.51 -11.41 -11.28
CA GLU A 85 -5.65 -10.92 -9.92
C GLU A 85 -4.66 -9.78 -9.67
N LEU A 86 -5.21 -8.61 -9.32
CA LEU A 86 -4.43 -7.44 -8.92
C LEU A 86 -4.40 -7.34 -7.40
N ILE A 87 -3.20 -7.33 -6.80
CA ILE A 87 -3.00 -7.19 -5.36
C ILE A 87 -2.53 -5.76 -5.08
N VAL A 88 -3.42 -4.93 -4.56
CA VAL A 88 -3.13 -3.54 -4.18
C VAL A 88 -2.41 -3.52 -2.84
N VAL A 89 -1.24 -2.90 -2.79
CA VAL A 89 -0.35 -2.95 -1.62
C VAL A 89 0.36 -1.61 -1.35
N ALA A 90 0.53 -1.31 -0.07
CA ALA A 90 1.42 -0.30 0.50
C ALA A 90 1.70 -0.69 1.95
N GLN A 91 2.39 0.14 2.74
CA GLN A 91 2.47 -0.04 4.20
C GLN A 91 1.13 0.26 4.89
N ASP A 92 0.29 1.08 4.27
CA ASP A 92 -1.08 1.41 4.66
C ASP A 92 -1.80 1.93 3.43
N ILE A 93 -2.66 1.13 2.79
CA ILE A 93 -3.38 1.56 1.58
C ILE A 93 -4.51 2.53 1.88
N THR A 94 -5.07 2.51 3.09
CA THR A 94 -6.24 3.33 3.46
C THR A 94 -5.94 4.84 3.47
N ARG A 95 -4.65 5.21 3.56
CA ARG A 95 -4.20 6.61 3.52
C ARG A 95 -3.91 7.14 2.12
N TYR A 96 -4.15 6.35 1.09
CA TYR A 96 -3.84 6.75 -0.28
C TYR A 96 -4.44 8.13 -0.62
N GLY A 97 -3.58 9.04 -1.10
CA GLY A 97 -3.93 10.40 -1.48
C GLY A 97 -3.93 11.43 -0.33
N THR A 98 -3.87 11.01 0.94
CA THR A 98 -3.93 11.96 2.08
C THR A 98 -2.78 12.95 2.11
N ASP A 99 -1.66 12.64 1.50
CA ASP A 99 -0.48 13.50 1.37
C ASP A 99 -0.62 14.57 0.27
N TRP A 100 -1.66 14.51 -0.57
CA TRP A 100 -1.94 15.50 -1.61
C TRP A 100 -2.79 16.67 -1.10
N ASP A 101 -3.95 16.36 -0.52
CA ASP A 101 -4.98 17.34 -0.14
C ASP A 101 -5.63 17.04 1.22
N GLY A 102 -5.11 16.05 1.95
CA GLY A 102 -5.65 15.60 3.24
C GLY A 102 -6.85 14.67 3.14
N ARG A 103 -7.37 14.38 1.93
CA ARG A 103 -8.49 13.46 1.72
C ARG A 103 -8.01 12.08 1.33
N ARG A 104 -8.85 11.08 1.56
CA ARG A 104 -8.60 9.71 1.14
C ARG A 104 -9.11 9.51 -0.28
N HIS A 105 -8.27 8.94 -1.14
CA HIS A 105 -8.57 8.69 -2.55
C HIS A 105 -8.52 7.19 -2.89
N LEU A 106 -8.48 6.31 -1.89
CA LEU A 106 -8.44 4.87 -2.16
C LEU A 106 -9.72 4.39 -2.84
N ALA A 107 -10.89 4.86 -2.38
CA ALA A 107 -12.16 4.48 -2.99
C ALA A 107 -12.23 4.87 -4.48
N ASP A 108 -11.84 6.12 -4.80
CA ASP A 108 -11.78 6.62 -6.18
C ASP A 108 -10.84 5.76 -7.05
N LEU A 109 -9.66 5.42 -6.51
CA LEU A 109 -8.71 4.56 -7.21
C LEU A 109 -9.29 3.17 -7.47
N LEU A 110 -9.97 2.58 -6.49
CA LEU A 110 -10.55 1.24 -6.61
C LEU A 110 -11.66 1.20 -7.67
N GLU A 111 -12.50 2.23 -7.75
CA GLU A 111 -13.51 2.35 -8.80
C GLU A 111 -12.87 2.37 -10.20
N GLU A 112 -11.79 3.13 -10.39
CA GLU A 112 -11.07 3.16 -11.67
C GLU A 112 -10.39 1.81 -11.98
N LEU A 113 -9.80 1.14 -10.99
CA LEU A 113 -9.20 -0.18 -11.17
C LEU A 113 -10.25 -1.24 -11.54
N CYS A 114 -11.48 -1.15 -11.01
CA CYS A 114 -12.58 -2.05 -11.33
C CYS A 114 -13.04 -1.95 -12.78
N ARG A 115 -12.76 -0.84 -13.48
CA ARG A 115 -13.05 -0.67 -14.92
C ARG A 115 -12.08 -1.43 -15.83
N LEU A 116 -10.94 -1.85 -15.30
CA LEU A 116 -9.91 -2.58 -16.04
C LEU A 116 -10.23 -4.08 -16.11
N ASP A 117 -9.58 -4.82 -17.02
CA ASP A 117 -9.83 -6.26 -17.23
C ASP A 117 -9.09 -7.14 -16.20
N PHE A 118 -9.41 -6.92 -14.93
CA PHE A 118 -9.05 -7.85 -13.86
C PHE A 118 -10.24 -8.71 -13.48
N HIS A 119 -9.97 -9.93 -13.03
CA HIS A 119 -10.99 -10.81 -12.47
C HIS A 119 -11.19 -10.53 -10.97
N TRP A 120 -10.08 -10.35 -10.25
CA TRP A 120 -10.07 -10.03 -8.83
C TRP A 120 -9.13 -8.87 -8.50
N ILE A 121 -9.55 -8.07 -7.52
CA ILE A 121 -8.74 -7.02 -6.88
C ILE A 121 -8.69 -7.35 -5.39
N ARG A 122 -7.49 -7.60 -4.89
CA ARG A 122 -7.24 -7.90 -3.48
C ARG A 122 -6.61 -6.71 -2.79
N LEU A 123 -7.07 -6.41 -1.56
CA LEU A 123 -6.59 -5.29 -0.76
C LEU A 123 -5.76 -5.81 0.41
N HIS A 124 -4.55 -5.28 0.59
CA HIS A 124 -3.67 -5.61 1.69
C HIS A 124 -3.30 -4.39 2.52
N TYR A 125 -3.21 -4.58 3.86
CA TYR A 125 -2.79 -3.56 4.83
C TYR A 125 -3.77 -2.39 4.94
N LEU A 126 -5.02 -2.71 5.29
CA LEU A 126 -6.07 -1.75 5.60
C LEU A 126 -5.98 -1.35 7.08
N TYR A 127 -5.73 -0.09 7.36
CA TYR A 127 -5.65 0.39 8.73
C TYR A 127 -7.07 0.71 9.28
N PRO A 128 -7.50 0.13 10.41
CA PRO A 128 -8.89 0.17 10.84
C PRO A 128 -9.43 1.59 11.08
N ASP A 129 -8.62 2.50 11.65
CA ASP A 129 -9.01 3.87 11.94
C ASP A 129 -9.08 4.79 10.72
N GLN A 130 -8.73 4.29 9.54
CA GLN A 130 -8.76 5.04 8.29
C GLN A 130 -9.82 4.52 7.30
N MET A 131 -10.53 3.46 7.64
CA MET A 131 -11.64 2.95 6.83
C MET A 131 -12.88 3.83 7.09
N ASP A 132 -13.44 4.38 6.02
CA ASP A 132 -14.68 5.16 6.07
C ASP A 132 -15.82 4.45 5.33
N ASP A 133 -17.04 4.93 5.54
CA ASP A 133 -18.25 4.33 4.96
C ASP A 133 -18.16 4.28 3.43
N HIS A 134 -17.61 5.31 2.79
CA HIS A 134 -17.45 5.34 1.34
C HIS A 134 -16.56 4.22 0.82
N LEU A 135 -15.42 3.97 1.47
CA LEU A 135 -14.54 2.85 1.12
C LEU A 135 -15.24 1.50 1.31
N ILE A 136 -15.97 1.34 2.42
CA ILE A 136 -16.73 0.13 2.71
C ILE A 136 -17.81 -0.09 1.65
N GLU A 137 -18.56 0.94 1.27
CA GLU A 137 -19.57 0.88 0.21
C GLU A 137 -18.98 0.46 -1.14
N VAL A 138 -17.84 1.03 -1.53
CA VAL A 138 -17.15 0.66 -2.77
C VAL A 138 -16.71 -0.80 -2.72
N ILE A 139 -16.10 -1.25 -1.61
CA ILE A 139 -15.71 -2.65 -1.44
C ILE A 139 -16.93 -3.59 -1.50
N ALA A 140 -18.05 -3.19 -0.89
CA ALA A 140 -19.26 -3.99 -0.89
C ALA A 140 -19.92 -4.09 -2.27
N ARG A 141 -19.97 -2.97 -3.01
CA ARG A 141 -20.64 -2.85 -4.31
C ARG A 141 -19.88 -3.50 -5.45
N GLU A 142 -18.55 -3.33 -5.49
CA GLU A 142 -17.73 -3.77 -6.60
C GLU A 142 -17.44 -5.29 -6.53
N GLU A 143 -17.98 -6.05 -7.49
CA GLU A 143 -17.86 -7.51 -7.54
C GLU A 143 -16.41 -7.99 -7.72
N LYS A 144 -15.57 -7.22 -8.41
CA LYS A 144 -14.15 -7.54 -8.62
C LYS A 144 -13.31 -7.43 -7.37
N ILE A 145 -13.74 -6.61 -6.39
CA ILE A 145 -13.03 -6.48 -5.11
C ILE A 145 -13.38 -7.68 -4.24
N LEU A 146 -12.36 -8.44 -3.86
CA LEU A 146 -12.54 -9.59 -2.97
C LEU A 146 -13.10 -9.14 -1.62
N LYS A 147 -14.09 -9.89 -1.12
CA LYS A 147 -14.68 -9.65 0.22
C LYS A 147 -13.80 -10.26 1.32
N TYR A 148 -12.51 -10.05 1.18
CA TYR A 148 -11.46 -10.40 2.11
C TYR A 148 -10.67 -9.14 2.45
N LEU A 149 -10.63 -8.79 3.73
CA LEU A 149 -9.94 -7.59 4.22
C LEU A 149 -8.80 -8.00 5.14
N ASP A 150 -7.60 -7.51 4.85
CA ASP A 150 -6.41 -7.68 5.68
C ASP A 150 -6.27 -6.47 6.62
N ILE A 151 -6.84 -6.59 7.82
CA ILE A 151 -6.93 -5.51 8.81
C ILE A 151 -6.07 -5.86 10.03
N PRO A 152 -4.89 -5.27 10.21
CA PRO A 152 -4.02 -5.53 11.35
C PRO A 152 -4.52 -4.83 12.62
N LEU A 153 -5.50 -5.38 13.31
CA LEU A 153 -6.06 -4.83 14.56
C LEU A 153 -5.02 -4.72 15.67
N GLN A 154 -4.06 -5.64 15.72
CA GLN A 154 -2.98 -5.77 16.70
C GLN A 154 -3.44 -6.17 18.09
N HIS A 155 -4.42 -5.47 18.68
CA HIS A 155 -5.02 -5.74 19.98
C HIS A 155 -6.40 -5.10 20.08
N CYS A 156 -7.20 -5.48 21.12
CA CYS A 156 -8.51 -4.91 21.42
C CYS A 156 -8.62 -4.26 22.82
N ASN A 157 -7.53 -4.16 23.57
CA ASN A 157 -7.48 -3.47 24.85
C ASN A 157 -6.93 -2.06 24.68
N ASP A 158 -7.68 -1.04 25.12
CA ASP A 158 -7.35 0.37 24.92
C ASP A 158 -6.00 0.79 25.50
N ASN A 159 -5.65 0.26 26.68
CA ASN A 159 -4.35 0.57 27.28
C ASN A 159 -3.19 0.02 26.47
N ILE A 160 -3.36 -1.16 25.89
CA ILE A 160 -2.34 -1.78 25.02
C ILE A 160 -2.28 -1.04 23.68
N LEU A 161 -3.40 -0.76 23.03
CA LEU A 161 -3.46 0.01 21.78
C LEU A 161 -2.77 1.37 21.95
N ARG A 162 -3.03 2.07 23.05
CA ARG A 162 -2.37 3.35 23.34
C ARG A 162 -0.85 3.19 23.52
N ARG A 163 -0.39 2.16 24.22
CA ARG A 163 1.04 1.87 24.39
C ARG A 163 1.73 1.46 23.09
N MET A 164 0.97 0.85 22.17
CA MET A 164 1.42 0.51 20.82
C MET A 164 1.39 1.70 19.85
N ASN A 165 0.96 2.88 20.32
CA ASN A 165 0.70 4.07 19.49
C ASN A 165 -0.27 3.75 18.32
N ARG A 166 -1.30 2.90 18.60
CA ARG A 166 -2.39 2.63 17.69
C ARG A 166 -3.51 3.63 17.90
N ARG A 167 -4.06 4.14 16.83
CA ARG A 167 -5.23 5.03 16.87
C ARG A 167 -6.51 4.20 17.01
N GLY A 168 -7.55 4.82 17.57
CA GLY A 168 -8.79 4.16 17.90
C GLY A 168 -8.73 3.39 19.21
N ASP A 169 -9.86 2.86 19.60
CA ASP A 169 -10.09 2.07 20.81
C ASP A 169 -10.91 0.82 20.48
N ARG A 170 -11.25 0.04 21.51
CA ARG A 170 -12.06 -1.16 21.33
C ARG A 170 -13.43 -0.85 20.72
N ALA A 171 -14.09 0.23 21.17
CA ALA A 171 -15.40 0.59 20.69
C ALA A 171 -15.38 0.95 19.19
N ALA A 172 -14.35 1.68 18.74
CA ALA A 172 -14.17 1.98 17.33
C ALA A 172 -13.90 0.73 16.48
N ILE A 173 -13.15 -0.25 17.01
CA ILE A 173 -12.92 -1.53 16.33
C ILE A 173 -14.22 -2.33 16.22
N GLU A 174 -14.99 -2.43 17.32
CA GLU A 174 -16.28 -3.11 17.32
C GLU A 174 -17.24 -2.47 16.32
N ALA A 175 -17.36 -1.13 16.32
CA ALA A 175 -18.21 -0.41 15.37
C ALA A 175 -17.79 -0.56 13.90
N LEU A 176 -16.52 -0.82 13.62
CA LEU A 176 -16.04 -1.08 12.26
C LEU A 176 -16.43 -2.49 11.79
N LEU A 177 -16.53 -3.44 12.73
CA LEU A 177 -16.76 -4.87 12.40
C LEU A 177 -18.26 -5.23 12.36
N ASP A 178 -19.13 -4.41 12.96
CA ASP A 178 -20.59 -4.56 12.96
C ASP A 178 -21.23 -3.98 11.69
#